data_a098b434b4a7e526ea2c688f4be99db6
#
_entry.id   a098b434b4a7e526ea2c688f4be99db6
#
_cell.length_a   1.000
_cell.length_b   1.000
_cell.length_c   1.000
_cell.angle_alpha   90.00
_cell.angle_beta   90.00
_cell.angle_gamma   90.00
#
_symmetry.space_group_name_H-M   'P 1'
#
loop_
_entity.id
_entity.type
_entity.pdbx_description
1 polymer ?
#
loop_
_entity_poly.entity_id
_entity_poly.type
_entity_poly.pdbx_seq_one_letter_code
_entity_poly.pdbx_strand_id
1 'polypeptide(L)'
;MKIEQEKDLSEVKVKRVIICCNGFINTKKHNLKCFKDYFETINTDENNEVCLISLYSPEDKTTYNRNKQYNVLKSKINEYVQKNYIIYLLGYSYTAGFVAKAASEYPEHIRKLILISPTIYLLKTKLLWNYLKVAAKYIHMKIKNPVRTKKAMSKSRMQGIIPISYNIALSIYKNRRYFKKVKCKVFVGKAQNDELCIGKTLWKITNKLLASMVTIKSYVEGGHTMIMDLEYGKQCYDDILACTFHIANPDDKKDEEAEKLATLSFTCDSLRKSD
;
A
#
# COMPACT_ATOMS: atom_id res chain seq x y z
N MET A 1 26.97 -39.06 36.27
CA MET A 1 27.42 -37.76 35.81
C MET A 1 26.87 -37.56 34.39
N LYS A 2 25.69 -36.96 34.27
CA LYS A 2 25.05 -36.63 32.96
C LYS A 2 25.53 -35.25 32.60
N ILE A 3 26.33 -35.14 31.56
CA ILE A 3 26.65 -33.86 30.92
C ILE A 3 25.46 -33.55 30.04
N GLU A 4 24.60 -32.66 30.50
CA GLU A 4 23.57 -32.00 29.67
C GLU A 4 24.33 -31.16 28.63
N GLN A 5 24.24 -31.56 27.38
CA GLN A 5 24.63 -30.72 26.25
C GLN A 5 23.72 -29.48 26.28
N GLU A 6 24.25 -28.33 26.68
CA GLU A 6 23.70 -27.04 26.36
C GLU A 6 23.57 -26.97 24.83
N LYS A 7 22.32 -27.09 24.36
CA LYS A 7 22.00 -26.76 22.99
C LYS A 7 22.30 -25.27 22.82
N ASP A 8 23.40 -25.02 22.12
CA ASP A 8 23.72 -23.70 21.60
C ASP A 8 22.47 -23.17 20.84
N LEU A 9 21.72 -22.29 21.48
CA LEU A 9 20.65 -21.50 20.89
C LEU A 9 21.32 -20.41 20.05
N SER A 10 22.09 -20.82 19.04
CA SER A 10 22.53 -19.92 17.97
C SER A 10 21.32 -19.16 17.49
N GLU A 11 21.39 -17.86 17.59
CA GLU A 11 20.32 -16.89 17.28
C GLU A 11 19.57 -17.31 16.01
N VAL A 12 18.33 -17.76 16.17
CA VAL A 12 17.47 -18.06 15.03
C VAL A 12 17.23 -16.75 14.30
N LYS A 13 18.01 -16.52 13.25
CA LYS A 13 17.91 -15.32 12.41
C LYS A 13 16.50 -15.24 11.83
N VAL A 14 15.74 -14.26 12.29
CA VAL A 14 14.34 -14.08 11.90
C VAL A 14 14.27 -13.42 10.53
N LYS A 15 13.81 -14.15 9.53
CA LYS A 15 13.61 -13.63 8.16
C LYS A 15 12.34 -12.79 8.08
N ARG A 16 12.43 -11.61 7.45
CA ARG A 16 11.32 -10.66 7.33
C ARG A 16 11.18 -10.20 5.88
N VAL A 17 9.94 -10.05 5.41
CA VAL A 17 9.66 -9.52 4.06
C VAL A 17 8.55 -8.50 4.08
N ILE A 18 8.72 -7.41 3.32
CA ILE A 18 7.63 -6.51 2.94
C ILE A 18 7.19 -6.88 1.52
N ILE A 19 6.01 -7.46 1.36
CA ILE A 19 5.41 -7.70 0.05
C ILE A 19 4.69 -6.42 -0.38
N CYS A 20 5.23 -5.75 -1.39
CA CYS A 20 4.80 -4.46 -1.89
C CYS A 20 3.91 -4.60 -3.12
N CYS A 21 2.61 -4.28 -2.98
CA CYS A 21 1.64 -4.28 -4.07
C CYS A 21 1.56 -2.90 -4.72
N ASN A 22 1.87 -2.81 -6.02
CA ASN A 22 1.80 -1.55 -6.76
C ASN A 22 0.39 -0.99 -6.89
N GLY A 23 0.31 0.34 -7.02
CA GLY A 23 -0.92 1.04 -7.42
C GLY A 23 -1.24 0.86 -8.91
N PHE A 24 -2.31 1.54 -9.34
CA PHE A 24 -2.66 1.63 -10.75
C PHE A 24 -1.77 2.67 -11.47
N ILE A 25 -1.54 2.53 -12.76
CA ILE A 25 -0.97 3.52 -13.70
C ILE A 25 0.45 3.21 -14.20
N ASN A 26 1.34 2.58 -13.46
CA ASN A 26 2.68 2.38 -14.01
C ASN A 26 2.97 0.91 -14.35
N THR A 27 2.98 0.60 -15.64
CA THR A 27 3.26 -0.77 -16.14
C THR A 27 4.71 -0.98 -16.53
N LYS A 28 5.52 0.08 -16.71
CA LYS A 28 6.95 -0.07 -17.07
C LYS A 28 7.84 -0.11 -15.83
N LYS A 29 7.49 0.67 -14.80
CA LYS A 29 8.21 0.68 -13.53
C LYS A 29 7.23 0.43 -12.40
N HIS A 30 7.64 -0.36 -11.42
CA HIS A 30 6.85 -0.55 -10.22
C HIS A 30 6.75 0.76 -9.43
N ASN A 31 5.55 1.13 -8.95
CA ASN A 31 5.35 2.38 -8.23
C ASN A 31 6.23 2.51 -6.97
N LEU A 32 6.57 1.38 -6.35
CA LEU A 32 7.36 1.31 -5.12
C LEU A 32 8.83 0.99 -5.38
N LYS A 33 9.32 1.20 -6.62
CA LYS A 33 10.73 0.95 -6.95
C LYS A 33 11.65 1.86 -6.16
N CYS A 34 11.34 3.15 -6.06
CA CYS A 34 12.14 4.10 -5.28
C CYS A 34 12.25 3.69 -3.80
N PHE A 35 11.17 3.17 -3.20
CA PHE A 35 11.19 2.62 -1.86
C PHE A 35 12.14 1.42 -1.75
N LYS A 36 12.06 0.47 -2.70
CA LYS A 36 12.97 -0.69 -2.71
C LYS A 36 14.42 -0.27 -2.90
N ASP A 37 14.69 0.61 -3.88
CA ASP A 37 16.04 1.10 -4.14
C ASP A 37 16.62 1.81 -2.89
N TYR A 38 15.82 2.61 -2.19
CA TYR A 38 16.21 3.24 -0.93
C TYR A 38 16.50 2.20 0.16
N PHE A 39 15.62 1.20 0.33
CA PHE A 39 15.85 0.11 1.28
C PHE A 39 17.17 -0.61 1.00
N GLU A 40 17.49 -0.92 -0.25
CA GLU A 40 18.73 -1.59 -0.64
C GLU A 40 19.98 -0.77 -0.33
N THR A 41 19.89 0.56 -0.22
CA THR A 41 21.03 1.42 0.17
C THR A 41 21.32 1.43 1.66
N ILE A 42 20.32 1.17 2.52
CA ILE A 42 20.44 1.30 3.97
C ILE A 42 20.35 -0.03 4.72
N ASN A 43 19.87 -1.08 4.05
CA ASN A 43 19.71 -2.41 4.68
C ASN A 43 21.06 -3.13 4.79
N THR A 44 21.41 -3.50 6.01
CA THR A 44 22.63 -4.28 6.33
C THR A 44 22.32 -5.71 6.75
N ASP A 45 21.03 -6.05 6.95
CA ASP A 45 20.60 -7.38 7.39
C ASP A 45 20.06 -8.19 6.20
N GLU A 46 20.78 -9.22 5.81
CA GLU A 46 20.42 -10.16 4.73
C GLU A 46 19.09 -10.90 4.96
N ASN A 47 18.57 -10.90 6.20
CA ASN A 47 17.31 -11.53 6.54
C ASN A 47 16.10 -10.63 6.27
N ASN A 48 16.31 -9.38 5.91
CA ASN A 48 15.27 -8.44 5.54
C ASN A 48 15.14 -8.35 4.01
N GLU A 49 13.92 -8.41 3.49
CA GLU A 49 13.63 -8.38 2.06
C GLU A 49 12.48 -7.44 1.71
N VAL A 50 12.60 -6.71 0.61
CA VAL A 50 11.51 -5.97 -0.03
C VAL A 50 11.16 -6.61 -1.36
N CYS A 51 10.00 -7.25 -1.43
CA CYS A 51 9.48 -7.94 -2.60
C CYS A 51 8.45 -7.07 -3.33
N LEU A 52 8.74 -6.69 -4.56
CA LEU A 52 7.80 -5.92 -5.40
C LEU A 52 6.94 -6.86 -6.24
N ILE A 53 5.62 -6.72 -6.16
CA ILE A 53 4.68 -7.48 -6.99
C ILE A 53 3.69 -6.58 -7.71
N SER A 54 3.40 -6.90 -8.97
CA SER A 54 2.32 -6.29 -9.74
C SER A 54 1.10 -7.18 -9.72
N LEU A 55 -0.03 -6.67 -9.22
CA LEU A 55 -1.29 -7.43 -9.18
C LEU A 55 -2.00 -7.45 -10.54
N TYR A 56 -1.47 -6.76 -11.52
CA TYR A 56 -2.01 -6.77 -12.88
C TYR A 56 -0.89 -6.83 -13.91
N SER A 57 -1.14 -7.54 -14.96
CA SER A 57 -0.31 -7.57 -16.16
C SER A 57 -1.20 -7.40 -17.39
N PRO A 58 -0.89 -6.43 -18.25
CA PRO A 58 -1.62 -6.27 -19.51
C PRO A 58 -1.49 -7.48 -20.43
N GLU A 59 -0.35 -8.18 -20.39
CA GLU A 59 -0.07 -9.33 -21.25
C GLU A 59 -0.96 -10.53 -20.89
N ASP A 60 -1.12 -10.83 -19.61
CA ASP A 60 -1.92 -11.96 -19.12
C ASP A 60 -3.36 -11.57 -18.76
N LYS A 61 -3.75 -10.31 -19.04
CA LYS A 61 -5.09 -9.77 -18.77
C LYS A 61 -5.53 -9.83 -17.30
N THR A 62 -4.60 -9.90 -16.34
CA THR A 62 -4.93 -9.88 -14.90
C THR A 62 -5.64 -8.59 -14.51
N THR A 63 -5.38 -7.49 -15.23
CA THR A 63 -6.02 -6.18 -15.05
C THR A 63 -7.55 -6.23 -15.07
N TYR A 64 -8.14 -7.14 -15.85
CA TYR A 64 -9.58 -7.27 -16.00
C TYR A 64 -10.22 -8.26 -15.03
N ASN A 65 -9.42 -8.94 -14.22
CA ASN A 65 -9.92 -10.01 -13.36
C ASN A 65 -9.40 -9.86 -11.93
N ARG A 66 -10.28 -9.42 -11.04
CA ARG A 66 -9.98 -9.23 -9.62
C ARG A 66 -9.50 -10.51 -8.93
N ASN A 67 -10.05 -11.67 -9.29
CA ASN A 67 -9.64 -12.93 -8.68
C ASN A 67 -8.22 -13.31 -9.12
N LYS A 68 -7.87 -13.12 -10.39
CA LYS A 68 -6.50 -13.29 -10.87
C LYS A 68 -5.53 -12.36 -10.15
N GLN A 69 -5.88 -11.09 -10.00
CA GLN A 69 -5.09 -10.12 -9.23
C GLN A 69 -4.85 -10.60 -7.79
N TYR A 70 -5.92 -11.09 -7.14
CA TYR A 70 -5.80 -11.60 -5.78
C TYR A 70 -4.96 -12.88 -5.70
N ASN A 71 -5.09 -13.78 -6.67
CA ASN A 71 -4.31 -15.02 -6.71
C ASN A 71 -2.81 -14.77 -6.85
N VAL A 72 -2.40 -13.70 -7.58
CA VAL A 72 -0.98 -13.27 -7.63
C VAL A 72 -0.47 -12.95 -6.23
N LEU A 73 -1.21 -12.15 -5.45
CA LEU A 73 -0.85 -11.83 -4.08
C LEU A 73 -0.83 -13.07 -3.19
N LYS A 74 -1.88 -13.90 -3.27
CA LYS A 74 -2.01 -15.12 -2.48
C LYS A 74 -0.86 -16.10 -2.73
N SER A 75 -0.48 -16.31 -3.99
CA SER A 75 0.64 -17.16 -4.36
C SER A 75 1.94 -16.67 -3.73
N LYS A 76 2.19 -15.36 -3.78
CA LYS A 76 3.40 -14.78 -3.19
C LYS A 76 3.42 -14.88 -1.65
N ILE A 77 2.28 -14.67 -0.99
CA ILE A 77 2.17 -14.88 0.47
C ILE A 77 2.49 -16.33 0.82
N ASN A 78 1.89 -17.30 0.12
CA ASN A 78 2.13 -18.72 0.38
C ASN A 78 3.61 -19.11 0.20
N GLU A 79 4.29 -18.54 -0.80
CA GLU A 79 5.73 -18.75 -1.00
C GLU A 79 6.55 -18.34 0.24
N TYR A 80 6.27 -17.16 0.81
CA TYR A 80 7.00 -16.66 1.98
C TYR A 80 6.57 -17.36 3.29
N VAL A 81 5.31 -17.78 3.38
CA VAL A 81 4.85 -18.64 4.51
C VAL A 81 5.64 -19.95 4.53
N GLN A 82 5.78 -20.61 3.38
CA GLN A 82 6.57 -21.85 3.26
C GLN A 82 8.05 -21.68 3.61
N LYS A 83 8.59 -20.49 3.41
CA LYS A 83 9.98 -20.12 3.75
C LYS A 83 10.14 -19.62 5.19
N ASN A 84 9.08 -19.64 6.01
CA ASN A 84 9.03 -19.18 7.39
C ASN A 84 9.41 -17.69 7.58
N TYR A 85 8.99 -16.81 6.66
CA TYR A 85 9.19 -15.37 6.80
C TYR A 85 8.09 -14.74 7.68
N ILE A 86 8.47 -13.75 8.48
CA ILE A 86 7.51 -12.77 9.01
C ILE A 86 7.11 -11.84 7.87
N ILE A 87 5.82 -11.76 7.57
CA ILE A 87 5.30 -11.06 6.40
C ILE A 87 4.64 -9.73 6.81
N TYR A 88 5.06 -8.67 6.14
CA TYR A 88 4.42 -7.37 6.14
C TYR A 88 3.80 -7.14 4.76
N LEU A 89 2.57 -6.63 4.70
CA LEU A 89 1.91 -6.35 3.42
C LEU A 89 1.80 -4.85 3.20
N LEU A 90 2.36 -4.36 2.11
CA LEU A 90 2.22 -2.97 1.69
C LEU A 90 1.29 -2.87 0.48
N GLY A 91 0.20 -2.11 0.62
CA GLY A 91 -0.73 -1.78 -0.45
C GLY A 91 -0.73 -0.30 -0.77
N TYR A 92 -0.41 0.04 -2.02
CA TYR A 92 -0.44 1.41 -2.51
C TYR A 92 -1.71 1.70 -3.30
N SER A 93 -2.39 2.80 -2.96
CA SER A 93 -3.59 3.25 -3.67
C SER A 93 -4.72 2.19 -3.65
N TYR A 94 -5.22 1.76 -4.81
CA TYR A 94 -6.34 0.81 -4.91
C TYR A 94 -6.02 -0.60 -4.38
N THR A 95 -4.74 -0.99 -4.32
CA THR A 95 -4.36 -2.31 -3.81
C THR A 95 -4.49 -2.44 -2.30
N ALA A 96 -4.72 -1.32 -1.58
CA ALA A 96 -5.06 -1.32 -0.16
C ALA A 96 -6.17 -2.33 0.21
N GLY A 97 -7.19 -2.47 -0.64
CA GLY A 97 -8.27 -3.43 -0.44
C GLY A 97 -7.84 -4.90 -0.62
N PHE A 98 -6.89 -5.18 -1.50
CA PHE A 98 -6.36 -6.54 -1.70
C PHE A 98 -5.50 -6.98 -0.53
N VAL A 99 -4.60 -6.12 -0.04
CA VAL A 99 -3.76 -6.44 1.11
C VAL A 99 -4.59 -6.54 2.40
N ALA A 100 -5.66 -5.74 2.55
CA ALA A 100 -6.60 -5.87 3.66
C ALA A 100 -7.36 -7.21 3.61
N LYS A 101 -7.76 -7.66 2.41
CA LYS A 101 -8.34 -8.99 2.22
C LYS A 101 -7.34 -10.07 2.64
N ALA A 102 -6.10 -10.01 2.16
CA ALA A 102 -5.07 -10.97 2.51
C ALA A 102 -4.78 -10.98 4.01
N ALA A 103 -4.61 -9.82 4.66
CA ALA A 103 -4.41 -9.74 6.10
C ALA A 103 -5.58 -10.32 6.90
N SER A 104 -6.81 -10.29 6.36
CA SER A 104 -7.97 -10.92 6.99
C SER A 104 -8.06 -12.44 6.79
N GLU A 105 -7.43 -12.97 5.74
CA GLU A 105 -7.43 -14.41 5.41
C GLU A 105 -6.18 -15.13 5.96
N TYR A 106 -5.11 -14.39 6.25
CA TYR A 106 -3.84 -14.91 6.80
C TYR A 106 -3.47 -14.23 8.14
N PRO A 107 -4.36 -14.19 9.15
CA PRO A 107 -4.15 -13.40 10.37
C PRO A 107 -2.92 -13.83 11.18
N GLU A 108 -2.53 -15.11 11.11
CA GLU A 108 -1.38 -15.67 11.85
C GLU A 108 -0.05 -15.42 11.15
N HIS A 109 -0.07 -15.13 9.84
CA HIS A 109 1.17 -14.95 9.05
C HIS A 109 1.49 -13.48 8.77
N ILE A 110 0.47 -12.60 8.78
CA ILE A 110 0.65 -11.18 8.47
C ILE A 110 0.85 -10.38 9.75
N ARG A 111 2.07 -9.92 9.96
CA ARG A 111 2.47 -9.18 11.17
C ARG A 111 1.93 -7.77 11.20
N LYS A 112 1.96 -7.07 10.04
CA LYS A 112 1.48 -5.69 9.90
C LYS A 112 0.97 -5.40 8.50
N LEU A 113 -0.04 -4.56 8.41
CA LEU A 113 -0.59 -4.04 7.16
C LEU A 113 -0.16 -2.58 6.99
N ILE A 114 0.41 -2.25 5.83
CA ILE A 114 0.91 -0.93 5.48
C ILE A 114 0.09 -0.41 4.32
N LEU A 115 -0.56 0.73 4.50
CA LEU A 115 -1.46 1.34 3.52
C LEU A 115 -0.90 2.72 3.14
N ILE A 116 -0.44 2.86 1.92
CA ILE A 116 0.09 4.14 1.43
C ILE A 116 -0.89 4.74 0.44
N SER A 117 -1.30 5.99 0.73
CA SER A 117 -2.32 6.71 -0.06
C SER A 117 -3.53 5.84 -0.41
N PRO A 118 -4.15 5.15 0.58
CA PRO A 118 -5.13 4.10 0.31
C PRO A 118 -6.41 4.65 -0.32
N THR A 119 -6.78 4.13 -1.48
CA THR A 119 -8.03 4.46 -2.15
C THR A 119 -9.11 3.45 -1.77
N ILE A 120 -9.92 3.76 -0.76
CA ILE A 120 -10.97 2.86 -0.23
C ILE A 120 -12.37 3.29 -0.64
N TYR A 121 -12.53 4.57 -0.92
CA TYR A 121 -13.76 5.13 -1.43
C TYR A 121 -13.46 6.02 -2.62
N LEU A 122 -14.09 5.71 -3.73
CA LEU A 122 -14.11 6.62 -4.87
C LEU A 122 -15.06 7.78 -4.55
N LEU A 123 -14.61 9.00 -4.75
CA LEU A 123 -15.48 10.16 -4.74
C LEU A 123 -16.50 10.01 -5.87
N LYS A 124 -17.75 9.72 -5.50
CA LYS A 124 -18.81 9.33 -6.42
C LYS A 124 -19.06 10.30 -7.58
N THR A 125 -18.75 11.58 -7.42
CA THR A 125 -19.11 12.60 -8.40
C THR A 125 -17.95 13.08 -9.26
N LYS A 126 -16.82 13.49 -8.68
CA LYS A 126 -15.71 14.06 -9.46
C LYS A 126 -14.94 12.99 -10.26
N LEU A 127 -14.69 11.82 -9.67
CA LEU A 127 -13.92 10.78 -10.34
C LEU A 127 -14.75 10.14 -11.46
N LEU A 128 -16.03 9.82 -11.20
CA LEU A 128 -16.95 9.33 -12.23
C LEU A 128 -17.08 10.34 -13.38
N TRP A 129 -17.19 11.64 -13.05
CA TRP A 129 -17.27 12.70 -14.04
C TRP A 129 -15.98 12.85 -14.86
N ASN A 130 -14.83 12.74 -14.23
CA ASN A 130 -13.54 12.73 -14.92
C ASN A 130 -13.36 11.49 -15.81
N TYR A 131 -13.79 10.32 -15.36
CA TYR A 131 -13.81 9.11 -16.19
C TYR A 131 -14.76 9.24 -17.37
N LEU A 132 -15.95 9.81 -17.18
CA LEU A 132 -16.90 10.05 -18.26
C LEU A 132 -16.34 11.06 -19.27
N LYS A 133 -15.64 12.12 -18.82
CA LYS A 133 -14.97 13.08 -19.70
C LYS A 133 -13.84 12.40 -20.51
N VAL A 134 -13.02 11.58 -19.88
CA VAL A 134 -11.95 10.83 -20.56
C VAL A 134 -12.52 9.82 -21.54
N ALA A 135 -13.58 9.10 -21.17
CA ALA A 135 -14.28 8.17 -22.06
C ALA A 135 -14.92 8.89 -23.25
N ALA A 136 -15.61 10.01 -23.02
CA ALA A 136 -16.21 10.83 -24.07
C ALA A 136 -15.16 11.40 -25.02
N LYS A 137 -14.05 11.94 -24.50
CA LYS A 137 -12.92 12.42 -25.31
C LYS A 137 -12.32 11.29 -26.14
N TYR A 138 -12.22 10.09 -25.58
CA TYR A 138 -11.74 8.91 -26.28
C TYR A 138 -12.66 8.47 -27.41
N ILE A 139 -13.98 8.40 -27.14
CA ILE A 139 -14.99 8.05 -28.17
C ILE A 139 -14.95 9.09 -29.28
N HIS A 140 -14.88 10.38 -28.94
CA HIS A 140 -14.77 11.45 -29.93
C HIS A 140 -13.52 11.34 -30.81
N MET A 141 -12.34 11.02 -30.21
CA MET A 141 -11.11 10.80 -30.98
C MET A 141 -11.24 9.57 -31.89
N LYS A 142 -11.89 8.50 -31.43
CA LYS A 142 -12.11 7.28 -32.22
C LYS A 142 -13.00 7.54 -33.43
N ILE A 143 -14.01 8.38 -33.29
CA ILE A 143 -14.89 8.76 -34.39
C ILE A 143 -14.14 9.63 -35.41
N LYS A 144 -13.40 10.66 -34.94
CA LYS A 144 -12.69 11.60 -35.84
C LYS A 144 -11.48 11.01 -36.56
N ASN A 145 -10.75 10.09 -35.93
CA ASN A 145 -9.49 9.55 -36.48
C ASN A 145 -9.28 8.07 -36.08
N PRO A 146 -10.00 7.12 -36.67
CA PRO A 146 -9.99 5.72 -36.24
C PRO A 146 -8.60 5.08 -36.36
N VAL A 147 -7.84 5.37 -37.43
CA VAL A 147 -6.51 4.79 -37.65
C VAL A 147 -5.49 5.35 -36.68
N ARG A 148 -5.48 6.67 -36.46
CA ARG A 148 -4.57 7.33 -35.52
C ARG A 148 -4.87 6.91 -34.08
N THR A 149 -6.14 6.75 -33.73
CA THR A 149 -6.58 6.29 -32.42
C THR A 149 -6.17 4.83 -32.20
N LYS A 150 -6.32 3.94 -33.20
CA LYS A 150 -5.87 2.54 -33.09
C LYS A 150 -4.35 2.45 -32.89
N LYS A 151 -3.56 3.28 -33.60
CA LYS A 151 -2.11 3.35 -33.46
C LYS A 151 -1.68 3.94 -32.11
N ALA A 152 -2.37 4.97 -31.63
CA ALA A 152 -2.14 5.57 -30.30
C ALA A 152 -2.53 4.58 -29.20
N MET A 153 -3.59 3.80 -29.37
CA MET A 153 -4.02 2.75 -28.44
C MET A 153 -3.06 1.57 -28.37
N SER A 154 -2.47 1.17 -29.49
CA SER A 154 -1.47 0.09 -29.49
C SER A 154 -0.17 0.51 -28.79
N LYS A 155 0.14 1.81 -28.78
CA LYS A 155 1.30 2.40 -28.09
C LYS A 155 1.01 2.85 -26.66
N SER A 156 -0.20 3.27 -26.36
CA SER A 156 -0.63 3.72 -25.06
C SER A 156 -1.63 2.73 -24.50
N ARG A 157 -1.50 2.37 -23.26
CA ARG A 157 -2.36 1.50 -22.45
C ARG A 157 -3.83 1.91 -22.36
N MET A 158 -4.33 2.70 -23.32
CA MET A 158 -5.72 3.14 -23.38
C MET A 158 -6.66 2.01 -23.83
N GLN A 159 -6.13 0.92 -24.45
CA GLN A 159 -6.90 -0.29 -24.67
C GLN A 159 -7.32 -0.89 -23.34
N GLY A 160 -8.61 -0.84 -23.07
CA GLY A 160 -9.18 -1.38 -21.82
C GLY A 160 -9.25 -0.42 -20.66
N ILE A 161 -9.03 0.90 -20.83
CA ILE A 161 -9.14 1.87 -19.73
C ILE A 161 -10.51 1.80 -19.02
N ILE A 162 -11.59 1.58 -19.76
CA ILE A 162 -12.94 1.45 -19.20
C ILE A 162 -13.08 0.14 -18.41
N PRO A 163 -12.78 -1.05 -18.95
CA PRO A 163 -12.79 -2.30 -18.20
C PRO A 163 -11.84 -2.27 -16.98
N ILE A 164 -10.64 -1.68 -17.14
CA ILE A 164 -9.67 -1.53 -16.05
C ILE A 164 -10.26 -0.67 -14.93
N SER A 165 -10.80 0.49 -15.28
CA SER A 165 -11.39 1.43 -14.31
C SER A 165 -12.59 0.81 -13.60
N TYR A 166 -13.43 0.08 -14.31
CA TYR A 166 -14.53 -0.67 -13.72
C TYR A 166 -14.03 -1.75 -12.75
N ASN A 167 -13.03 -2.53 -13.15
CA ASN A 167 -12.45 -3.56 -12.29
C ASN A 167 -11.82 -2.96 -11.01
N ILE A 168 -11.12 -1.83 -11.12
CA ILE A 168 -10.56 -1.11 -9.98
C ILE A 168 -11.68 -0.63 -9.05
N ALA A 169 -12.70 0.04 -9.58
CA ALA A 169 -13.84 0.52 -8.81
C ALA A 169 -14.56 -0.63 -8.08
N LEU A 170 -14.77 -1.74 -8.78
CA LEU A 170 -15.38 -2.94 -8.22
C LEU A 170 -14.49 -3.57 -7.13
N SER A 171 -13.17 -3.59 -7.34
CA SER A 171 -12.21 -4.11 -6.37
C SER A 171 -12.21 -3.27 -5.08
N ILE A 172 -12.17 -1.95 -5.20
CA ILE A 172 -12.27 -1.02 -4.07
C ILE A 172 -13.58 -1.26 -3.32
N TYR A 173 -14.71 -1.31 -4.03
CA TYR A 173 -16.03 -1.49 -3.42
C TYR A 173 -16.15 -2.83 -2.68
N LYS A 174 -15.78 -3.93 -3.32
CA LYS A 174 -15.94 -5.27 -2.75
C LYS A 174 -14.91 -5.55 -1.64
N ASN A 175 -13.69 -5.06 -1.75
CA ASN A 175 -12.63 -5.36 -0.80
C ASN A 175 -12.71 -4.51 0.48
N ARG A 176 -13.40 -3.35 0.47
CA ARG A 176 -13.55 -2.49 1.67
C ARG A 176 -14.13 -3.19 2.90
N ARG A 177 -14.90 -4.27 2.71
CA ARG A 177 -15.49 -5.06 3.81
C ARG A 177 -14.45 -5.80 4.64
N TYR A 178 -13.29 -6.10 4.07
CA TYR A 178 -12.25 -6.87 4.74
C TYR A 178 -11.51 -6.08 5.80
N PHE A 179 -11.51 -4.74 5.74
CA PHE A 179 -10.91 -3.91 6.79
C PHE A 179 -11.47 -4.21 8.18
N LYS A 180 -12.74 -4.58 8.30
CA LYS A 180 -13.36 -4.98 9.58
C LYS A 180 -12.81 -6.28 10.16
N LYS A 181 -12.12 -7.08 9.32
CA LYS A 181 -11.62 -8.41 9.68
C LYS A 181 -10.11 -8.44 9.88
N VAL A 182 -9.42 -7.31 9.67
CA VAL A 182 -7.98 -7.21 9.91
C VAL A 182 -7.72 -7.27 11.40
N LYS A 183 -6.81 -8.16 11.81
CA LYS A 183 -6.44 -8.38 13.22
C LYS A 183 -5.02 -7.88 13.55
N CYS A 184 -4.18 -7.61 12.55
CA CYS A 184 -2.82 -7.11 12.74
C CYS A 184 -2.79 -5.58 12.89
N LYS A 185 -1.67 -5.06 13.39
CA LYS A 185 -1.41 -3.61 13.41
C LYS A 185 -1.43 -3.03 11.99
N VAL A 186 -1.92 -1.80 11.85
CA VAL A 186 -2.06 -1.10 10.56
C VAL A 186 -1.32 0.23 10.61
N PHE A 187 -0.43 0.42 9.67
CA PHE A 187 0.19 1.71 9.40
C PHE A 187 -0.47 2.35 8.19
N VAL A 188 -0.81 3.62 8.26
CA VAL A 188 -1.40 4.39 7.14
C VAL A 188 -0.56 5.63 6.90
N GLY A 189 0.06 5.71 5.74
CA GLY A 189 0.80 6.87 5.25
C GLY A 189 0.07 7.59 4.13
N LYS A 190 -0.03 8.92 4.20
CA LYS A 190 -0.59 9.73 3.11
C LYS A 190 0.05 11.12 3.06
N ALA A 191 0.09 11.75 1.89
CA ALA A 191 0.37 13.17 1.80
C ALA A 191 -0.85 14.01 2.25
N GLN A 192 -0.60 15.20 2.81
CA GLN A 192 -1.69 16.12 3.24
C GLN A 192 -2.51 16.59 2.04
N ASN A 193 -1.85 16.84 0.91
CA ASN A 193 -2.45 17.27 -0.36
C ASN A 193 -2.83 16.11 -1.29
N ASP A 194 -2.97 14.88 -0.77
CA ASP A 194 -3.41 13.73 -1.56
C ASP A 194 -4.84 13.91 -2.06
N GLU A 195 -5.01 14.08 -3.36
CA GLU A 195 -6.27 14.38 -4.03
C GLU A 195 -7.22 13.17 -4.12
N LEU A 196 -6.70 11.96 -3.95
CA LEU A 196 -7.46 10.71 -4.02
C LEU A 196 -7.73 10.10 -2.64
N CYS A 197 -6.78 10.21 -1.70
CA CYS A 197 -6.91 9.75 -0.33
C CYS A 197 -7.33 10.88 0.61
N ILE A 198 -8.56 11.30 0.51
CA ILE A 198 -9.11 12.38 1.34
C ILE A 198 -9.33 11.95 2.79
N GLY A 199 -9.33 12.91 3.72
CA GLY A 199 -9.52 12.68 5.16
C GLY A 199 -10.76 11.83 5.50
N LYS A 200 -11.88 12.02 4.80
CA LYS A 200 -13.08 11.18 4.91
C LYS A 200 -12.85 9.69 4.61
N THR A 201 -11.85 9.37 3.78
CA THR A 201 -11.42 7.99 3.52
C THR A 201 -10.70 7.40 4.72
N LEU A 202 -9.80 8.16 5.34
CA LEU A 202 -9.06 7.75 6.54
C LEU A 202 -10.02 7.50 7.70
N TRP A 203 -10.92 8.42 7.99
CA TRP A 203 -11.93 8.26 9.02
C TRP A 203 -12.75 6.97 8.82
N LYS A 204 -13.12 6.61 7.60
CA LYS A 204 -13.84 5.37 7.31
C LYS A 204 -12.99 4.10 7.45
N ILE A 205 -11.66 4.21 7.37
CA ILE A 205 -10.77 3.08 7.70
C ILE A 205 -10.68 2.93 9.21
N THR A 206 -10.36 4.01 9.91
CA THR A 206 -10.17 3.99 11.37
C THR A 206 -11.40 3.51 12.11
N ASN A 207 -12.60 3.93 11.68
CA ASN A 207 -13.86 3.44 12.26
C ASN A 207 -14.16 1.94 12.02
N LYS A 208 -13.39 1.28 11.15
CA LYS A 208 -13.52 -0.16 10.90
C LYS A 208 -12.44 -0.99 11.58
N LEU A 209 -11.40 -0.35 12.05
CA LEU A 209 -10.30 -0.95 12.77
C LEU A 209 -10.35 -0.48 14.21
N LEU A 210 -9.87 -1.29 15.14
CA LEU A 210 -9.67 -0.83 16.51
C LEU A 210 -8.65 0.30 16.52
N ALA A 211 -8.98 1.42 17.13
CA ALA A 211 -8.13 2.62 17.15
C ALA A 211 -6.70 2.33 17.66
N SER A 212 -6.57 1.45 18.68
CA SER A 212 -5.29 1.02 19.23
C SER A 212 -4.40 0.23 18.27
N MET A 213 -4.94 -0.19 17.12
CA MET A 213 -4.21 -0.96 16.11
C MET A 213 -3.73 -0.10 14.93
N VAL A 214 -4.10 1.17 14.87
CA VAL A 214 -3.87 2.02 13.70
C VAL A 214 -2.95 3.17 14.02
N THR A 215 -1.83 3.24 13.31
CA THR A 215 -0.95 4.42 13.28
C THR A 215 -1.17 5.16 11.96
N ILE A 216 -1.44 6.47 12.02
CA ILE A 216 -1.63 7.31 10.83
C ILE A 216 -0.54 8.36 10.81
N LYS A 217 0.19 8.44 9.70
CA LYS A 217 1.14 9.54 9.44
C LYS A 217 0.73 10.32 8.19
N SER A 218 0.81 11.65 8.31
CA SER A 218 0.54 12.58 7.21
C SER A 218 1.81 13.33 6.85
N TYR A 219 2.18 13.30 5.58
CA TYR A 219 3.38 13.94 5.05
C TYR A 219 3.00 15.22 4.32
N VAL A 220 3.85 16.25 4.43
CA VAL A 220 3.50 17.60 3.98
C VAL A 220 3.34 17.67 2.47
N GLU A 221 4.21 16.99 1.71
CA GLU A 221 4.33 17.12 0.27
C GLU A 221 4.12 15.82 -0.50
N GLY A 222 4.19 15.89 -1.83
CA GLY A 222 4.23 14.73 -2.73
C GLY A 222 2.90 14.25 -3.30
N GLY A 223 1.76 14.72 -2.79
CA GLY A 223 0.43 14.32 -3.29
C GLY A 223 0.19 12.81 -3.24
N HIS A 224 -0.70 12.31 -4.10
CA HIS A 224 -1.02 10.87 -4.18
C HIS A 224 0.21 10.01 -4.56
N THR A 225 1.20 10.58 -5.24
CA THR A 225 2.37 9.88 -5.78
C THR A 225 3.62 9.99 -4.92
N MET A 226 3.55 10.54 -3.71
CA MET A 226 4.71 10.77 -2.84
C MET A 226 5.65 9.57 -2.71
N ILE A 227 5.10 8.35 -2.62
CA ILE A 227 5.86 7.10 -2.47
C ILE A 227 6.67 6.72 -3.72
N MET A 228 6.49 7.42 -4.83
CA MET A 228 7.16 7.15 -6.11
C MET A 228 8.43 7.98 -6.31
N ASP A 229 8.69 8.91 -5.41
CA ASP A 229 9.80 9.86 -5.46
C ASP A 229 10.57 9.85 -4.14
N LEU A 230 11.90 9.87 -4.21
CA LEU A 230 12.74 9.84 -3.01
C LEU A 230 12.65 11.16 -2.23
N GLU A 231 12.55 12.30 -2.93
CA GLU A 231 12.51 13.62 -2.32
C GLU A 231 11.31 13.76 -1.37
N TYR A 232 10.12 13.37 -1.85
CA TYR A 232 8.88 13.48 -1.07
C TYR A 232 8.57 12.23 -0.24
N GLY A 233 9.11 11.08 -0.62
CA GLY A 233 8.82 9.79 -0.01
C GLY A 233 9.76 9.38 1.10
N LYS A 234 10.94 9.99 1.25
CA LYS A 234 12.00 9.54 2.16
C LYS A 234 11.50 9.35 3.60
N GLN A 235 10.83 10.34 4.16
CA GLN A 235 10.29 10.24 5.52
C GLN A 235 9.27 9.09 5.66
N CYS A 236 8.44 8.87 4.64
CA CYS A 236 7.51 7.74 4.62
C CYS A 236 8.25 6.40 4.52
N TYR A 237 9.37 6.34 3.78
CA TYR A 237 10.19 5.13 3.69
C TYR A 237 10.82 4.80 5.05
N ASP A 238 11.40 5.79 5.72
CA ASP A 238 11.99 5.64 7.06
C ASP A 238 10.97 5.13 8.06
N ASP A 239 9.77 5.70 8.08
CA ASP A 239 8.66 5.27 8.95
C ASP A 239 8.21 3.83 8.67
N ILE A 240 8.16 3.42 7.39
CA ILE A 240 7.83 2.04 7.01
C ILE A 240 8.93 1.10 7.52
N LEU A 241 10.19 1.42 7.30
CA LEU A 241 11.33 0.57 7.67
C LEU A 241 11.49 0.49 9.20
N ALA A 242 11.32 1.60 9.91
CA ALA A 242 11.32 1.61 11.36
C ALA A 242 10.21 0.72 11.94
N CYS A 243 8.99 0.82 11.41
CA CYS A 243 7.87 0.06 11.92
C CYS A 243 7.82 -1.42 11.49
N THR A 244 8.70 -1.87 10.57
CA THR A 244 8.76 -3.24 10.06
C THR A 244 10.06 -3.94 10.40
N PHE A 245 11.17 -3.36 10.01
CA PHE A 245 12.50 -3.96 10.16
C PHE A 245 13.29 -3.41 11.37
N HIS A 246 12.71 -2.43 12.08
CA HIS A 246 13.37 -1.71 13.20
C HIS A 246 14.67 -1.02 12.77
N ILE A 247 14.75 -0.62 11.50
CA ILE A 247 15.83 0.20 10.99
C ILE A 247 15.53 1.63 11.45
N ALA A 248 16.24 2.09 12.49
CA ALA A 248 16.11 3.45 12.99
C ALA A 248 16.77 4.42 12.02
N ASN A 249 16.12 5.55 11.74
CA ASN A 249 16.78 6.65 11.06
C ASN A 249 17.84 7.24 12.00
N PRO A 250 19.09 7.43 11.57
CA PRO A 250 20.11 8.04 12.42
C PRO A 250 19.73 9.46 12.92
N ASP A 251 18.81 10.14 12.26
CA ASP A 251 18.29 11.45 12.67
C ASP A 251 17.18 11.40 13.75
N ASP A 252 16.57 10.22 13.99
CA ASP A 252 15.40 10.07 14.88
C ASP A 252 15.69 10.22 16.38
N LYS A 253 16.95 10.35 16.79
CA LYS A 253 17.29 10.60 18.21
C LYS A 253 16.79 11.95 18.75
N LYS A 254 16.33 12.83 17.86
CA LYS A 254 15.76 14.15 18.22
C LYS A 254 14.23 14.18 18.27
N ASP A 255 13.55 13.18 17.69
CA ASP A 255 12.11 13.24 17.48
C ASP A 255 11.25 12.40 18.45
N GLU A 256 11.84 11.53 19.29
CA GLU A 256 11.08 10.80 20.31
C GLU A 256 10.40 11.73 21.35
N GLU A 257 11.00 12.88 21.65
CA GLU A 257 10.40 13.89 22.52
C GLU A 257 9.29 14.69 21.81
N ALA A 258 9.47 14.99 20.53
CA ALA A 258 8.47 15.68 19.71
C ALA A 258 7.25 14.79 19.43
N GLU A 259 7.42 13.49 19.25
CA GLU A 259 6.33 12.53 19.04
C GLU A 259 5.49 12.31 20.30
N LYS A 260 6.12 12.31 21.49
CA LYS A 260 5.41 12.31 22.78
C LYS A 260 4.55 13.57 22.96
N LEU A 261 5.07 14.74 22.59
CA LEU A 261 4.35 16.01 22.65
C LEU A 261 3.19 16.08 21.64
N ALA A 262 3.39 15.60 20.40
CA ALA A 262 2.35 15.58 19.38
C ALA A 262 1.21 14.61 19.71
N THR A 263 1.51 13.47 20.31
CA THR A 263 0.49 12.49 20.76
C THR A 263 -0.32 13.03 21.93
N LEU A 264 0.31 13.78 22.84
CA LEU A 264 -0.35 14.44 23.97
C LEU A 264 -1.25 15.59 23.52
N SER A 265 -0.84 16.39 22.51
CA SER A 265 -1.67 17.49 21.99
C SER A 265 -2.92 16.98 21.26
N PHE A 266 -2.81 15.86 20.53
CA PHE A 266 -3.96 15.29 19.83
C PHE A 266 -5.02 14.69 20.77
N THR A 267 -4.61 14.17 21.92
CA THR A 267 -5.53 13.69 22.96
C THR A 267 -6.20 14.83 23.73
N CYS A 268 -5.52 15.97 23.94
CA CYS A 268 -6.12 17.14 24.60
C CYS A 268 -7.15 17.86 23.72
N ASP A 269 -6.93 17.97 22.41
CA ASP A 269 -7.87 18.65 21.50
C ASP A 269 -9.13 17.81 21.20
N SER A 270 -9.03 16.49 21.28
CA SER A 270 -10.20 15.62 21.14
C SER A 270 -11.12 15.66 22.37
N LEU A 271 -10.58 15.94 23.55
CA LEU A 271 -11.34 16.06 24.81
C LEU A 271 -12.01 17.45 24.98
N ARG A 272 -11.50 18.50 24.30
CA ARG A 272 -12.09 19.85 24.35
C ARG A 272 -13.25 20.10 23.38
N LYS A 273 -13.56 19.16 22.50
CA LYS A 273 -14.67 19.25 21.51
C LYS A 273 -15.86 18.38 21.85
N SER A 274 -15.94 17.86 23.06
CA SER A 274 -17.05 17.05 23.56
C SER A 274 -17.85 17.73 24.69
N ASP A 275 -17.73 19.06 24.82
CA ASP A 275 -18.62 19.89 25.66
C ASP A 275 -19.44 20.85 24.81
#